data_90c78d5f2593a7201e555b9ff28b99cd
#
_entry.id   90c78d5f2593a7201e555b9ff28b99cd
#
_cell.length_a   1.000
_cell.length_b   1.000
_cell.length_c   1.000
_cell.angle_alpha   90.00
_cell.angle_beta   90.00
_cell.angle_gamma   90.00
#
_symmetry.space_group_name_H-M   'P 1'
#
loop_
_entity.id
_entity.type
_entity.pdbx_description
1 polymer ?
#
loop_
_entity_poly.entity_id
_entity_poly.type
_entity_poly.pdbx_seq_one_letter_code
_entity_poly.pdbx_strand_id
1 'polypeptide(L)'
;MKVAIVILNWNGRSMMEQYLPSVLNYSRDEAEVIIADNASTDDSVAWLKETYPHVRVIELAENYGFAEGYNRALKQVDSEYYVLLNSDVEVTHHWLTPLIEEMDAHEDIAACQPKLLSVANPDAFEYAGASGGFIDRYGYPFCRGRIFDTVEDDNGQYDNSEEVLWATGACLMIRAKDYWAAGGLDGRFFAHNEEIDLCWRLHQMGKRIFCFPESYVYHVGGGTLPKSNPRKTFLNFRNNLTMLWKNLPEDELKHVMRVRWFLDYLAAFQTLILNHNWGEFKAIFSARRAFKKWRHEFERLPIRLDGVVKHRENIPSCTNDGRKKYALLWQYYVKGRKFFSSLSE
;
A
#
# COMPACT_ATOMS: atom_id res chain seq x y z
N MET A 1 -24.65 -3.83 1.53
CA MET A 1 -24.20 -3.06 0.36
C MET A 1 -23.12 -3.86 -0.34
N LYS A 2 -22.96 -3.73 -1.68
CA LYS A 2 -21.92 -4.49 -2.42
C LYS A 2 -20.51 -4.02 -2.08
N VAL A 3 -20.34 -2.71 -1.89
CA VAL A 3 -19.07 -2.08 -1.58
C VAL A 3 -19.12 -1.40 -0.22
N ALA A 4 -18.10 -1.58 0.60
CA ALA A 4 -17.88 -0.82 1.83
C ALA A 4 -16.57 -0.04 1.73
N ILE A 5 -16.66 1.28 1.81
CA ILE A 5 -15.53 2.17 1.96
C ILE A 5 -15.23 2.30 3.46
N VAL A 6 -14.06 1.82 3.87
CA VAL A 6 -13.61 1.90 5.26
C VAL A 6 -12.47 2.89 5.37
N ILE A 7 -12.68 3.94 6.15
CA ILE A 7 -11.67 4.95 6.47
C ILE A 7 -11.17 4.69 7.88
N LEU A 8 -9.88 4.34 8.01
CA LEU A 8 -9.25 4.15 9.31
C LEU A 8 -8.79 5.51 9.87
N ASN A 9 -9.43 5.95 10.95
CA ASN A 9 -9.13 7.21 11.60
C ASN A 9 -8.28 7.03 12.86
N TRP A 10 -7.28 7.89 13.04
CA TRP A 10 -6.58 8.09 14.31
C TRP A 10 -6.16 9.55 14.44
N ASN A 11 -6.86 10.29 15.33
CA ASN A 11 -6.65 11.73 15.55
C ASN A 11 -6.67 12.55 14.24
N GLY A 12 -7.59 12.20 13.34
CA GLY A 12 -7.66 12.74 11.98
C GLY A 12 -8.84 13.68 11.74
N ARG A 13 -9.38 14.34 12.78
CA ARG A 13 -10.55 15.21 12.64
C ARG A 13 -10.41 16.23 11.50
N SER A 14 -9.30 16.96 11.46
CA SER A 14 -9.08 17.99 10.44
C SER A 14 -9.06 17.45 9.02
N MET A 15 -8.52 16.24 8.81
CA MET A 15 -8.53 15.59 7.51
C MET A 15 -9.92 15.14 7.12
N MET A 16 -10.69 14.57 8.05
CA MET A 16 -12.07 14.19 7.79
C MET A 16 -12.98 15.41 7.55
N GLU A 17 -12.79 16.52 8.26
CA GLU A 17 -13.52 17.76 7.98
C GLU A 17 -13.35 18.23 6.54
N GLN A 18 -12.15 18.08 6.00
CA GLN A 18 -11.82 18.53 4.66
C GLN A 18 -12.23 17.55 3.57
N TYR A 19 -12.00 16.24 3.74
CA TYR A 19 -12.08 15.26 2.65
C TYR A 19 -13.27 14.31 2.73
N LEU A 20 -13.83 14.01 3.94
CA LEU A 20 -14.99 13.13 4.09
C LEU A 20 -16.22 13.61 3.30
N PRO A 21 -16.49 14.93 3.15
CA PRO A 21 -17.64 15.38 2.36
C PRO A 21 -17.61 14.90 0.91
N SER A 22 -16.45 14.85 0.25
CA SER A 22 -16.32 14.34 -1.12
C SER A 22 -16.67 12.84 -1.19
N VAL A 23 -16.16 12.05 -0.23
CA VAL A 23 -16.44 10.62 -0.14
C VAL A 23 -17.92 10.34 0.06
N LEU A 24 -18.58 11.05 0.98
CA LEU A 24 -20.00 10.90 1.24
C LEU A 24 -20.86 11.31 0.04
N ASN A 25 -20.48 12.39 -0.66
CA ASN A 25 -21.24 12.91 -1.79
C ASN A 25 -21.14 12.04 -3.04
N TYR A 26 -19.93 11.55 -3.34
CA TYR A 26 -19.65 10.84 -4.61
C TYR A 26 -19.69 9.32 -4.51
N SER A 27 -19.98 8.77 -3.32
CA SER A 27 -20.03 7.30 -3.14
C SER A 27 -21.36 6.78 -2.59
N ARG A 28 -22.28 7.64 -2.16
CA ARG A 28 -23.51 7.27 -1.41
C ARG A 28 -24.41 6.25 -2.12
N ASP A 29 -24.46 6.30 -3.46
CA ASP A 29 -25.35 5.46 -4.25
C ASP A 29 -24.71 4.09 -4.57
N GLU A 30 -23.38 3.95 -4.39
CA GLU A 30 -22.60 2.78 -4.77
C GLU A 30 -22.01 2.04 -3.57
N ALA A 31 -21.75 2.74 -2.43
CA ALA A 31 -21.06 2.16 -1.28
C ALA A 31 -21.60 2.64 0.06
N GLU A 32 -21.44 1.80 1.10
CA GLU A 32 -21.53 2.20 2.49
C GLU A 32 -20.20 2.82 2.94
N VAL A 33 -20.23 4.05 3.47
CA VAL A 33 -19.04 4.70 4.06
C VAL A 33 -19.02 4.42 5.55
N ILE A 34 -17.91 3.85 6.03
CA ILE A 34 -17.68 3.43 7.41
C ILE A 34 -16.41 4.10 7.93
N ILE A 35 -16.49 4.73 9.08
CA ILE A 35 -15.31 5.25 9.77
C ILE A 35 -14.91 4.25 10.85
N ALA A 36 -13.69 3.70 10.74
CA ALA A 36 -13.09 2.85 11.76
C ALA A 36 -12.17 3.71 12.64
N ASP A 37 -12.62 4.07 13.81
CA ASP A 37 -11.81 4.85 14.75
C ASP A 37 -10.84 3.94 15.51
N ASN A 38 -9.56 4.20 15.36
CA ASN A 38 -8.46 3.42 15.94
C ASN A 38 -8.05 3.97 17.32
N ALA A 39 -9.03 4.19 18.19
CA ALA A 39 -8.90 4.77 19.52
C ALA A 39 -8.29 6.19 19.50
N SER A 40 -8.92 7.08 18.76
CA SER A 40 -8.56 8.50 18.77
C SER A 40 -8.70 9.13 20.14
N THR A 41 -7.83 10.08 20.42
CA THR A 41 -7.83 10.86 21.67
C THR A 41 -8.25 12.32 21.46
N ASP A 42 -8.45 12.71 20.19
CA ASP A 42 -9.06 13.98 19.81
C ASP A 42 -10.60 13.88 19.83
N ASP A 43 -11.28 14.92 19.40
CA ASP A 43 -12.75 14.97 19.36
C ASP A 43 -13.34 14.44 18.04
N SER A 44 -12.57 13.74 17.21
CA SER A 44 -13.02 13.26 15.89
C SER A 44 -14.28 12.39 15.95
N VAL A 45 -14.38 11.47 16.92
CA VAL A 45 -15.56 10.60 17.08
C VAL A 45 -16.79 11.38 17.50
N ALA A 46 -16.65 12.32 18.45
CA ALA A 46 -17.78 13.16 18.92
C ALA A 46 -18.30 14.04 17.78
N TRP A 47 -17.40 14.67 17.05
CA TRP A 47 -17.70 15.47 15.88
C TRP A 47 -18.40 14.67 14.77
N LEU A 48 -17.93 13.46 14.45
CA LEU A 48 -18.56 12.58 13.47
C LEU A 48 -20.00 12.25 13.84
N LYS A 49 -20.23 11.87 15.09
CA LYS A 49 -21.59 11.52 15.58
C LYS A 49 -22.55 12.71 15.57
N GLU A 50 -22.05 13.92 15.78
CA GLU A 50 -22.83 15.15 15.72
C GLU A 50 -23.10 15.60 14.29
N THR A 51 -22.05 15.63 13.44
CA THR A 51 -22.14 16.19 12.08
C THR A 51 -22.72 15.20 11.06
N TYR A 52 -22.38 13.91 11.19
CA TYR A 52 -22.77 12.83 10.28
C TYR A 52 -23.40 11.65 11.03
N PRO A 53 -24.54 11.83 11.72
CA PRO A 53 -25.15 10.79 12.58
C PRO A 53 -25.57 9.52 11.82
N HIS A 54 -25.66 9.59 10.50
CA HIS A 54 -25.99 8.46 9.62
C HIS A 54 -24.77 7.65 9.19
N VAL A 55 -23.55 8.14 9.41
CA VAL A 55 -22.30 7.43 9.07
C VAL A 55 -22.02 6.41 10.17
N ARG A 56 -21.80 5.17 9.76
CA ARG A 56 -21.44 4.11 10.68
C ARG A 56 -20.02 4.32 11.22
N VAL A 57 -19.86 4.31 12.54
CA VAL A 57 -18.58 4.40 13.23
C VAL A 57 -18.29 3.08 13.93
N ILE A 58 -17.13 2.49 13.68
CA ILE A 58 -16.59 1.33 14.38
C ILE A 58 -15.48 1.84 15.30
N GLU A 59 -15.71 1.79 16.61
CA GLU A 59 -14.72 2.23 17.61
C GLU A 59 -13.86 1.05 18.05
N LEU A 60 -12.56 1.09 17.80
CA LEU A 60 -11.60 0.09 18.23
C LEU A 60 -11.07 0.42 19.64
N ALA A 61 -10.71 -0.62 20.42
CA ALA A 61 -10.36 -0.45 21.83
C ALA A 61 -9.01 0.25 22.07
N GLU A 62 -8.08 0.17 21.10
CA GLU A 62 -6.75 0.78 21.17
C GLU A 62 -6.22 1.07 19.76
N ASN A 63 -5.15 1.86 19.64
CA ASN A 63 -4.48 2.09 18.36
C ASN A 63 -3.65 0.87 17.95
N TYR A 64 -4.23 0.02 17.10
CA TYR A 64 -3.62 -1.18 16.54
C TYR A 64 -2.67 -0.91 15.36
N GLY A 65 -2.46 0.36 14.98
CA GLY A 65 -1.76 0.72 13.75
C GLY A 65 -2.64 0.55 12.51
N PHE A 66 -2.06 0.72 11.34
CA PHE A 66 -2.79 0.68 10.08
C PHE A 66 -3.26 -0.75 9.75
N ALA A 67 -2.34 -1.70 9.70
CA ALA A 67 -2.62 -3.07 9.25
C ALA A 67 -3.62 -3.81 10.13
N GLU A 68 -3.36 -3.90 11.43
CA GLU A 68 -4.27 -4.61 12.36
C GLU A 68 -5.55 -3.79 12.61
N GLY A 69 -5.50 -2.47 12.56
CA GLY A 69 -6.68 -1.60 12.64
C GLY A 69 -7.68 -1.94 11.54
N TYR A 70 -7.24 -2.01 10.28
CA TYR A 70 -8.10 -2.46 9.17
C TYR A 70 -8.60 -3.88 9.36
N ASN A 71 -7.76 -4.84 9.74
CA ASN A 71 -8.20 -6.22 9.97
C ASN A 71 -9.36 -6.29 10.99
N ARG A 72 -9.26 -5.53 12.09
CA ARG A 72 -10.28 -5.51 13.14
C ARG A 72 -11.57 -4.83 12.71
N ALA A 73 -11.46 -3.76 11.96
CA ALA A 73 -12.61 -3.07 11.40
C ALA A 73 -13.33 -3.94 10.37
N LEU A 74 -12.60 -4.49 9.40
CA LEU A 74 -13.16 -5.29 8.30
C LEU A 74 -13.81 -6.60 8.77
N LYS A 75 -13.42 -7.16 9.91
CA LYS A 75 -14.14 -8.30 10.54
C LYS A 75 -15.59 -7.97 10.93
N GLN A 76 -15.92 -6.69 11.04
CA GLN A 76 -17.26 -6.22 11.40
C GLN A 76 -18.05 -5.72 10.17
N VAL A 77 -17.49 -5.88 8.97
CA VAL A 77 -18.05 -5.38 7.70
C VAL A 77 -18.37 -6.56 6.79
N ASP A 78 -19.63 -6.68 6.39
CA ASP A 78 -20.09 -7.68 5.45
C ASP A 78 -20.38 -7.02 4.10
N SER A 79 -19.46 -7.18 3.16
CA SER A 79 -19.53 -6.64 1.79
C SER A 79 -18.74 -7.53 0.82
N GLU A 80 -19.07 -7.45 -0.46
CA GLU A 80 -18.33 -8.18 -1.51
C GLU A 80 -16.97 -7.54 -1.77
N TYR A 81 -16.92 -6.21 -1.74
CA TYR A 81 -15.70 -5.42 -1.91
C TYR A 81 -15.45 -4.52 -0.71
N TYR A 82 -14.21 -4.47 -0.29
CA TYR A 82 -13.71 -3.45 0.62
C TYR A 82 -12.93 -2.39 -0.16
N VAL A 83 -13.12 -1.12 0.19
CA VAL A 83 -12.23 -0.04 -0.21
C VAL A 83 -11.55 0.47 1.06
N LEU A 84 -10.24 0.20 1.16
CA LEU A 84 -9.41 0.82 2.19
C LEU A 84 -9.06 2.21 1.69
N LEU A 85 -9.51 3.24 2.40
CA LEU A 85 -9.36 4.64 1.99
C LEU A 85 -8.73 5.44 3.12
N ASN A 86 -7.69 6.22 2.82
CA ASN A 86 -7.12 7.14 3.79
C ASN A 86 -8.05 8.34 4.03
N SER A 87 -7.98 8.90 5.24
CA SER A 87 -8.78 10.07 5.64
C SER A 87 -8.36 11.38 4.95
N ASP A 88 -7.22 11.40 4.27
CA ASP A 88 -6.65 12.53 3.53
C ASP A 88 -6.74 12.37 2.01
N VAL A 89 -7.75 11.62 1.55
CA VAL A 89 -8.07 11.42 0.12
C VAL A 89 -9.34 12.20 -0.24
N GLU A 90 -9.24 13.01 -1.29
CA GLU A 90 -10.36 13.64 -1.96
C GLU A 90 -10.75 12.79 -3.18
N VAL A 91 -11.98 12.28 -3.19
CA VAL A 91 -12.48 11.49 -4.31
C VAL A 91 -13.22 12.37 -5.33
N THR A 92 -13.23 11.93 -6.57
CA THR A 92 -13.86 12.65 -7.70
C THR A 92 -15.22 12.06 -8.05
N HIS A 93 -15.97 12.75 -8.89
CA HIS A 93 -17.26 12.26 -9.38
C HIS A 93 -17.06 10.96 -10.19
N HIS A 94 -17.89 9.94 -9.96
CA HIS A 94 -17.83 8.62 -10.61
C HIS A 94 -16.50 7.84 -10.41
N TRP A 95 -15.72 8.16 -9.39
CA TRP A 95 -14.45 7.48 -9.15
C TRP A 95 -14.59 5.98 -8.85
N LEU A 96 -15.70 5.57 -8.27
CA LEU A 96 -15.89 4.18 -7.82
C LEU A 96 -16.45 3.28 -8.92
N THR A 97 -17.32 3.83 -9.81
CA THR A 97 -17.99 3.10 -10.88
C THR A 97 -17.04 2.28 -11.76
N PRO A 98 -15.94 2.84 -12.34
CA PRO A 98 -15.04 2.06 -13.19
C PRO A 98 -14.37 0.91 -12.43
N LEU A 99 -14.04 1.13 -11.13
CA LEU A 99 -13.43 0.09 -10.32
C LEU A 99 -14.38 -1.09 -10.07
N ILE A 100 -15.66 -0.80 -9.81
CA ILE A 100 -16.69 -1.83 -9.60
C ILE A 100 -16.92 -2.61 -10.90
N GLU A 101 -17.08 -1.93 -12.02
CA GLU A 101 -17.35 -2.54 -13.33
C GLU A 101 -16.24 -3.51 -13.74
N GLU A 102 -14.98 -3.10 -13.61
CA GLU A 102 -13.82 -3.92 -13.93
C GLU A 102 -13.66 -5.11 -12.97
N MET A 103 -13.87 -4.89 -11.68
CA MET A 103 -13.85 -5.97 -10.71
C MET A 103 -14.98 -6.97 -10.93
N ASP A 104 -16.17 -6.53 -11.37
CA ASP A 104 -17.30 -7.40 -11.68
C ASP A 104 -17.06 -8.23 -12.96
N ALA A 105 -16.47 -7.60 -13.97
CA ALA A 105 -16.19 -8.25 -15.24
C ALA A 105 -15.07 -9.31 -15.15
N HIS A 106 -14.17 -9.20 -14.16
CA HIS A 106 -12.95 -10.00 -14.07
C HIS A 106 -12.78 -10.63 -12.68
N GLU A 107 -13.24 -11.86 -12.47
CA GLU A 107 -13.14 -12.57 -11.17
C GLU A 107 -11.71 -12.90 -10.73
N ASP A 108 -10.76 -12.93 -11.64
CA ASP A 108 -9.34 -13.17 -11.39
C ASP A 108 -8.62 -11.94 -10.84
N ILE A 109 -9.23 -10.74 -11.00
CA ILE A 109 -8.73 -9.51 -10.35
C ILE A 109 -9.16 -9.50 -8.89
N ALA A 110 -8.19 -9.61 -7.97
CA ALA A 110 -8.45 -9.57 -6.54
C ALA A 110 -8.50 -8.16 -5.98
N ALA A 111 -7.70 -7.26 -6.52
CA ALA A 111 -7.59 -5.89 -6.04
C ALA A 111 -7.28 -4.90 -7.16
N CYS A 112 -7.66 -3.64 -6.95
CA CYS A 112 -7.32 -2.55 -7.85
C CYS A 112 -7.17 -1.22 -7.10
N GLN A 113 -6.62 -0.23 -7.79
CA GLN A 113 -6.55 1.15 -7.35
C GLN A 113 -6.94 2.11 -8.48
N PRO A 114 -7.45 3.31 -8.17
CA PRO A 114 -7.52 4.41 -9.11
C PRO A 114 -6.14 5.01 -9.38
N LYS A 115 -6.03 5.95 -10.30
CA LYS A 115 -4.89 6.85 -10.42
C LYS A 115 -4.91 7.85 -9.24
N LEU A 116 -3.77 8.05 -8.58
CA LEU A 116 -3.63 9.00 -7.48
C LEU A 116 -2.84 10.23 -7.94
N LEU A 117 -3.47 11.38 -7.80
CA LEU A 117 -2.89 12.70 -8.06
C LEU A 117 -2.64 13.43 -6.73
N SER A 118 -1.76 14.41 -6.75
CA SER A 118 -1.41 15.18 -5.55
C SER A 118 -2.42 16.30 -5.30
N VAL A 119 -2.95 16.41 -4.08
CA VAL A 119 -3.76 17.58 -3.68
C VAL A 119 -2.96 18.88 -3.78
N ALA A 120 -1.65 18.85 -3.46
CA ALA A 120 -0.80 20.05 -3.49
C ALA A 120 -0.42 20.50 -4.92
N ASN A 121 -0.38 19.57 -5.86
CA ASN A 121 -0.13 19.83 -7.28
C ASN A 121 -1.01 18.89 -8.12
N PRO A 122 -2.24 19.28 -8.46
CA PRO A 122 -3.21 18.42 -9.13
C PRO A 122 -2.78 17.91 -10.52
N ASP A 123 -1.80 18.55 -11.14
CA ASP A 123 -1.24 18.15 -12.42
C ASP A 123 -0.09 17.12 -12.27
N ALA A 124 0.27 16.73 -11.04
CA ALA A 124 1.32 15.74 -10.78
C ALA A 124 0.77 14.49 -10.10
N PHE A 125 1.44 13.37 -10.35
CA PHE A 125 1.13 12.13 -9.62
C PHE A 125 1.39 12.28 -8.12
N GLU A 126 0.69 11.49 -7.33
CA GLU A 126 0.94 11.41 -5.90
C GLU A 126 2.11 10.45 -5.61
N TYR A 127 2.86 10.72 -4.56
CA TYR A 127 4.10 10.01 -4.21
C TYR A 127 3.89 8.53 -3.85
N ALA A 128 2.82 8.19 -3.12
CA ALA A 128 2.67 6.88 -2.49
C ALA A 128 1.93 5.83 -3.34
N GLY A 129 1.36 6.19 -4.48
CA GLY A 129 0.57 5.27 -5.29
C GLY A 129 0.60 5.58 -6.77
N ALA A 130 0.65 6.85 -7.13
CA ALA A 130 0.67 7.32 -8.50
C ALA A 130 -0.31 6.54 -9.42
N SER A 131 0.16 5.97 -10.53
CA SER A 131 -0.64 5.14 -11.44
C SER A 131 -0.30 3.64 -11.33
N GLY A 132 -0.17 3.13 -10.09
CA GLY A 132 0.09 1.73 -9.80
C GLY A 132 1.55 1.39 -9.47
N GLY A 133 1.74 0.39 -8.63
CA GLY A 133 3.01 0.09 -8.01
C GLY A 133 3.71 -1.17 -8.50
N PHE A 134 5.02 -1.13 -8.48
CA PHE A 134 5.95 -2.22 -8.81
C PHE A 134 7.04 -2.34 -7.75
N ILE A 135 7.77 -3.44 -7.75
CA ILE A 135 9.05 -3.58 -7.07
C ILE A 135 10.12 -4.07 -8.05
N ASP A 136 11.36 -3.66 -7.83
CA ASP A 136 12.49 -4.17 -8.59
C ASP A 136 12.96 -5.54 -8.06
N ARG A 137 13.97 -6.13 -8.71
CA ARG A 137 14.54 -7.42 -8.31
C ARG A 137 15.10 -7.45 -6.88
N TYR A 138 15.38 -6.31 -6.28
CA TYR A 138 15.87 -6.19 -4.90
C TYR A 138 14.80 -5.70 -3.90
N GLY A 139 13.55 -5.56 -4.38
CA GLY A 139 12.41 -5.20 -3.54
C GLY A 139 12.28 -3.71 -3.23
N TYR A 140 12.85 -2.83 -4.04
CA TYR A 140 12.62 -1.40 -3.94
C TYR A 140 11.30 -1.03 -4.62
N PRO A 141 10.32 -0.45 -3.87
CA PRO A 141 9.03 -0.07 -4.43
C PRO A 141 9.12 1.21 -5.25
N PHE A 142 8.42 1.25 -6.36
CA PHE A 142 8.25 2.40 -7.23
C PHE A 142 6.90 2.33 -7.94
N CYS A 143 6.50 3.41 -8.61
CA CYS A 143 5.20 3.50 -9.27
C CYS A 143 5.34 4.01 -10.70
N ARG A 144 4.34 3.77 -11.53
CA ARG A 144 4.14 4.52 -12.77
C ARG A 144 3.81 5.96 -12.37
N GLY A 145 4.72 6.89 -12.71
CA GLY A 145 4.66 8.30 -12.31
C GLY A 145 5.56 8.68 -11.12
N ARG A 146 6.25 7.70 -10.47
CA ARG A 146 7.19 8.04 -9.39
C ARG A 146 8.30 7.01 -9.22
N ILE A 147 9.56 7.48 -9.24
CA ILE A 147 10.75 6.69 -8.89
C ILE A 147 11.54 7.45 -7.82
N PHE A 148 11.69 6.88 -6.64
CA PHE A 148 12.29 7.52 -5.46
C PHE A 148 11.67 8.90 -5.20
N ASP A 149 12.47 9.97 -5.24
CA ASP A 149 12.01 11.34 -5.02
C ASP A 149 11.56 12.06 -6.31
N THR A 150 11.72 11.43 -7.47
CA THR A 150 11.23 11.98 -8.73
C THR A 150 9.77 11.60 -8.93
N VAL A 151 8.91 12.59 -8.92
CA VAL A 151 7.49 12.49 -9.25
C VAL A 151 7.29 13.12 -10.63
N GLU A 152 6.49 12.50 -11.47
CA GLU A 152 6.18 12.97 -12.82
C GLU A 152 4.91 13.81 -12.80
N ASP A 153 4.81 14.75 -13.74
CA ASP A 153 3.55 15.41 -14.05
C ASP A 153 2.65 14.43 -14.84
N ASP A 154 1.34 14.49 -14.62
CA ASP A 154 0.37 13.71 -15.36
C ASP A 154 0.02 14.40 -16.67
N ASN A 155 0.51 13.86 -17.77
CA ASN A 155 0.23 14.31 -19.13
C ASN A 155 -0.59 13.24 -19.91
N GLY A 156 -1.29 12.36 -19.22
CA GLY A 156 -2.02 11.24 -19.80
C GLY A 156 -1.14 10.05 -20.21
N GLN A 157 0.15 10.09 -19.90
CA GLN A 157 1.11 9.02 -20.30
C GLN A 157 0.83 7.67 -19.67
N TYR A 158 0.01 7.61 -18.61
CA TYR A 158 -0.38 6.39 -17.90
C TYR A 158 -1.91 6.24 -17.76
N ASP A 159 -2.67 6.69 -18.75
CA ASP A 159 -4.13 6.59 -18.78
C ASP A 159 -4.66 5.22 -19.26
N ASN A 160 -3.76 4.31 -19.61
CA ASN A 160 -4.14 2.92 -19.87
C ASN A 160 -4.19 2.09 -18.59
N SER A 161 -5.20 1.23 -18.49
CA SER A 161 -5.27 0.21 -17.43
C SER A 161 -4.05 -0.69 -17.48
N GLU A 162 -3.47 -0.99 -16.32
CA GLU A 162 -2.22 -1.74 -16.22
C GLU A 162 -2.26 -2.75 -15.10
N GLU A 163 -1.79 -3.96 -15.36
CA GLU A 163 -1.53 -4.95 -14.31
C GLU A 163 -0.29 -4.54 -13.52
N VAL A 164 -0.45 -4.39 -12.21
CA VAL A 164 0.57 -3.89 -11.29
C VAL A 164 0.90 -4.92 -10.22
N LEU A 165 2.06 -4.80 -9.58
CA LEU A 165 2.40 -5.69 -8.47
C LEU A 165 1.61 -5.32 -7.21
N TRP A 166 1.41 -4.06 -6.95
CA TRP A 166 0.71 -3.60 -5.75
C TRP A 166 -0.14 -2.37 -6.01
N ALA A 167 -1.25 -2.33 -5.31
CA ALA A 167 -2.13 -1.19 -5.19
C ALA A 167 -1.89 -0.50 -3.84
N THR A 168 -1.97 0.83 -3.82
CA THR A 168 -1.65 1.64 -2.64
C THR A 168 -2.68 1.52 -1.54
N GLY A 169 -2.24 1.44 -0.28
CA GLY A 169 -3.12 1.50 0.88
C GLY A 169 -3.84 2.83 1.07
N ALA A 170 -3.49 3.88 0.32
CA ALA A 170 -4.22 5.14 0.33
C ALA A 170 -5.61 5.04 -0.29
N CYS A 171 -5.76 4.19 -1.35
CA CYS A 171 -7.05 3.87 -1.98
C CYS A 171 -6.94 2.49 -2.64
N LEU A 172 -7.28 1.45 -1.90
CA LEU A 172 -7.22 0.05 -2.32
C LEU A 172 -8.62 -0.54 -2.34
N MET A 173 -9.14 -0.88 -3.51
CA MET A 173 -10.34 -1.72 -3.63
C MET A 173 -9.93 -3.19 -3.72
N ILE A 174 -10.57 -4.07 -2.95
CA ILE A 174 -10.21 -5.49 -2.85
C ILE A 174 -11.44 -6.36 -2.62
N ARG A 175 -11.48 -7.56 -3.24
CA ARG A 175 -12.51 -8.56 -2.94
C ARG A 175 -12.37 -9.06 -1.52
N ALA A 176 -13.45 -9.01 -0.75
CA ALA A 176 -13.46 -9.46 0.64
C ALA A 176 -13.02 -10.92 0.77
N LYS A 177 -13.48 -11.81 -0.12
CA LYS A 177 -13.08 -13.22 -0.14
C LYS A 177 -11.58 -13.40 -0.33
N ASP A 178 -10.96 -12.64 -1.24
CA ASP A 178 -9.53 -12.74 -1.54
C ASP A 178 -8.67 -12.09 -0.45
N TYR A 179 -9.16 -10.99 0.15
CA TYR A 179 -8.53 -10.36 1.32
C TYR A 179 -8.36 -11.36 2.46
N TRP A 180 -9.44 -12.05 2.84
CA TRP A 180 -9.41 -13.01 3.94
C TRP A 180 -8.70 -14.32 3.56
N ALA A 181 -8.83 -14.78 2.32
CA ALA A 181 -8.09 -15.95 1.83
C ALA A 181 -6.57 -15.73 1.85
N ALA A 182 -6.12 -14.51 1.58
CA ALA A 182 -4.72 -14.12 1.72
C ALA A 182 -4.29 -13.90 3.18
N GLY A 183 -5.22 -13.94 4.15
CA GLY A 183 -4.97 -13.72 5.58
C GLY A 183 -5.00 -12.25 6.01
N GLY A 184 -5.55 -11.35 5.18
CA GLY A 184 -5.62 -9.91 5.45
C GLY A 184 -4.26 -9.21 5.41
N LEU A 185 -4.19 -8.00 5.93
CA LEU A 185 -2.92 -7.31 6.16
C LEU A 185 -2.15 -7.98 7.31
N ASP A 186 -0.83 -8.06 7.22
CA ASP A 186 -0.04 -8.59 8.35
C ASP A 186 0.07 -7.54 9.45
N GLY A 187 -0.78 -7.66 10.48
CA GLY A 187 -0.91 -6.70 11.58
C GLY A 187 0.40 -6.39 12.31
N ARG A 188 1.38 -7.31 12.24
CA ARG A 188 2.70 -7.11 12.84
C ARG A 188 3.49 -5.99 12.16
N PHE A 189 3.18 -5.60 10.93
CA PHE A 189 3.86 -4.51 10.23
C PHE A 189 3.56 -3.15 10.87
N PHE A 190 2.43 -3.00 11.50
CA PHE A 190 1.90 -1.76 12.05
C PHE A 190 1.50 -0.74 10.97
N ALA A 191 2.45 -0.30 10.14
CA ALA A 191 2.26 0.56 8.97
C ALA A 191 3.47 0.47 8.03
N HIS A 192 3.24 0.70 6.74
CA HIS A 192 4.16 0.66 5.60
C HIS A 192 4.57 -0.75 5.13
N ASN A 193 4.42 -1.00 3.85
CA ASN A 193 4.65 -2.24 3.10
C ASN A 193 3.65 -3.38 3.41
N GLU A 194 2.66 -3.20 4.27
CA GLU A 194 1.62 -4.22 4.54
C GLU A 194 0.73 -4.46 3.33
N GLU A 195 0.40 -3.41 2.57
CA GLU A 195 -0.36 -3.47 1.33
C GLU A 195 0.45 -4.16 0.21
N ILE A 196 1.74 -3.86 0.12
CA ILE A 196 2.64 -4.51 -0.86
C ILE A 196 2.79 -6.00 -0.54
N ASP A 197 2.93 -6.35 0.75
CA ASP A 197 2.98 -7.73 1.21
C ASP A 197 1.68 -8.50 0.90
N LEU A 198 0.52 -7.88 1.13
CA LEU A 198 -0.79 -8.45 0.80
C LEU A 198 -0.91 -8.69 -0.71
N CYS A 199 -0.59 -7.67 -1.51
CA CYS A 199 -0.65 -7.76 -2.97
C CYS A 199 0.28 -8.85 -3.51
N TRP A 200 1.48 -8.98 -2.97
CA TRP A 200 2.41 -10.05 -3.38
C TRP A 200 1.88 -11.44 -3.04
N ARG A 201 1.25 -11.61 -1.86
CA ARG A 201 0.57 -12.86 -1.49
C ARG A 201 -0.58 -13.20 -2.43
N LEU A 202 -1.36 -12.21 -2.86
CA LEU A 202 -2.43 -12.39 -3.85
C LEU A 202 -1.88 -12.86 -5.20
N HIS A 203 -0.79 -12.27 -5.70
CA HIS A 203 -0.12 -12.77 -6.90
C HIS A 203 0.36 -14.21 -6.77
N GLN A 204 0.88 -14.59 -5.60
CA GLN A 204 1.29 -15.98 -5.35
C GLN A 204 0.10 -16.96 -5.30
N MET A 205 -1.12 -16.45 -5.09
CA MET A 205 -2.37 -17.21 -5.20
C MET A 205 -2.90 -17.25 -6.64
N GLY A 206 -2.19 -16.68 -7.61
CA GLY A 206 -2.59 -16.60 -9.01
C GLY A 206 -3.62 -15.50 -9.31
N LYS A 207 -3.76 -14.53 -8.41
CA LYS A 207 -4.64 -13.37 -8.58
C LYS A 207 -3.90 -12.21 -9.26
N ARG A 208 -4.67 -11.35 -9.91
CA ARG A 208 -4.18 -10.14 -10.59
C ARG A 208 -4.56 -8.90 -9.82
N ILE A 209 -3.76 -7.85 -9.98
CA ILE A 209 -3.98 -6.54 -9.37
C ILE A 209 -3.83 -5.49 -10.46
N PHE A 210 -4.72 -4.51 -10.48
CA PHE A 210 -4.76 -3.49 -11.53
C PHE A 210 -4.74 -2.06 -11.00
N CYS A 211 -4.24 -1.17 -11.82
CA CYS A 211 -4.54 0.25 -11.75
C CYS A 211 -5.49 0.61 -12.90
N PHE A 212 -6.63 1.23 -12.58
CA PHE A 212 -7.63 1.70 -13.54
C PHE A 212 -7.66 3.24 -13.56
N PRO A 213 -6.91 3.88 -14.47
CA PRO A 213 -6.74 5.34 -14.47
C PRO A 213 -7.99 6.14 -14.90
N GLU A 214 -9.01 5.49 -15.45
CA GLU A 214 -10.32 6.09 -15.70
C GLU A 214 -10.95 6.60 -14.39
N SER A 215 -10.64 5.92 -13.29
CA SER A 215 -10.88 6.39 -11.94
C SER A 215 -9.65 7.14 -11.43
N TYR A 216 -9.84 8.31 -10.83
CA TYR A 216 -8.76 9.04 -10.18
C TYR A 216 -9.23 9.73 -8.90
N VAL A 217 -8.30 9.90 -7.97
CA VAL A 217 -8.50 10.57 -6.69
C VAL A 217 -7.30 11.45 -6.36
N TYR A 218 -7.49 12.43 -5.49
CA TYR A 218 -6.41 13.28 -4.98
C TYR A 218 -6.02 12.86 -3.57
N HIS A 219 -4.73 12.79 -3.27
CA HIS A 219 -4.21 12.42 -1.97
C HIS A 219 -3.21 13.47 -1.46
N VAL A 220 -3.32 13.83 -0.18
CA VAL A 220 -2.41 14.81 0.44
C VAL A 220 -0.99 14.25 0.52
N GLY A 221 -0.89 12.99 0.93
CA GLY A 221 0.39 12.30 1.10
C GLY A 221 1.24 12.84 2.25
N GLY A 222 1.74 11.95 3.08
CA GLY A 222 2.63 12.32 4.18
C GLY A 222 1.98 13.03 5.38
N GLY A 223 0.64 13.11 5.42
CA GLY A 223 -0.11 13.78 6.48
C GLY A 223 0.16 13.23 7.89
N THR A 224 0.35 11.92 8.02
CA THR A 224 0.57 11.28 9.34
C THR A 224 2.04 11.28 9.78
N LEU A 225 2.98 11.08 8.86
CA LEU A 225 4.42 11.02 9.17
C LEU A 225 5.24 11.72 8.07
N PRO A 226 5.93 12.82 8.38
CA PRO A 226 6.83 13.52 7.44
C PRO A 226 7.91 12.59 6.86
N LYS A 227 8.39 12.90 5.64
CA LYS A 227 9.42 12.08 4.94
C LYS A 227 10.66 11.83 5.78
N SER A 228 11.15 12.79 6.54
CA SER A 228 12.37 12.72 7.35
C SER A 228 12.18 12.16 8.77
N ASN A 229 11.04 11.51 9.06
CA ASN A 229 10.78 10.95 10.37
C ASN A 229 11.54 9.61 10.57
N PRO A 230 12.43 9.51 11.58
CA PRO A 230 13.21 8.29 11.83
C PRO A 230 12.34 7.03 12.08
N ARG A 231 11.13 7.20 12.67
CA ARG A 231 10.19 6.08 12.86
C ARG A 231 9.68 5.56 11.53
N LYS A 232 9.36 6.46 10.58
CA LYS A 232 8.95 6.08 9.22
C LYS A 232 10.06 5.32 8.50
N THR A 233 11.29 5.84 8.56
CA THR A 233 12.49 5.18 8.01
C THR A 233 12.69 3.80 8.63
N PHE A 234 12.60 3.68 9.96
CA PHE A 234 12.68 2.40 10.65
C PHE A 234 11.65 1.39 10.16
N LEU A 235 10.37 1.78 10.10
CA LEU A 235 9.29 0.90 9.64
C LEU A 235 9.51 0.48 8.19
N ASN A 236 9.81 1.42 7.29
CA ASN A 236 10.05 1.12 5.88
C ASN A 236 11.18 0.08 5.69
N PHE A 237 12.34 0.26 6.32
CA PHE A 237 13.45 -0.70 6.17
C PHE A 237 13.15 -2.04 6.83
N ARG A 238 12.60 -2.07 8.06
CA ARG A 238 12.26 -3.31 8.75
C ARG A 238 11.21 -4.10 7.98
N ASN A 239 10.13 -3.45 7.62
CA ASN A 239 8.98 -4.09 6.98
C ASN A 239 9.30 -4.56 5.56
N ASN A 240 10.03 -3.74 4.78
CA ASN A 240 10.46 -4.13 3.44
C ASN A 240 11.38 -5.38 3.47
N LEU A 241 12.34 -5.43 4.40
CA LEU A 241 13.16 -6.64 4.58
C LEU A 241 12.34 -7.86 5.02
N THR A 242 11.31 -7.64 5.84
CA THR A 242 10.40 -8.70 6.29
C THR A 242 9.53 -9.20 5.15
N MET A 243 8.98 -8.28 4.35
CA MET A 243 8.22 -8.61 3.14
C MET A 243 9.06 -9.46 2.18
N LEU A 244 10.32 -9.08 1.92
CA LEU A 244 11.26 -9.86 1.11
C LEU A 244 11.51 -11.24 1.71
N TRP A 245 11.72 -11.32 3.02
CA TRP A 245 11.92 -12.58 3.72
C TRP A 245 10.72 -13.53 3.58
N LYS A 246 9.51 -13.01 3.69
CA LYS A 246 8.26 -13.77 3.56
C LYS A 246 8.03 -14.29 2.15
N ASN A 247 8.22 -13.44 1.16
CA ASN A 247 7.67 -13.63 -0.19
C ASN A 247 8.69 -14.06 -1.26
N LEU A 248 10.00 -13.82 -1.06
CA LEU A 248 10.99 -14.21 -2.05
C LEU A 248 11.17 -15.73 -2.17
N PRO A 249 11.40 -16.25 -3.40
CA PRO A 249 11.86 -17.62 -3.62
C PRO A 249 13.14 -17.95 -2.84
N GLU A 250 13.26 -19.20 -2.39
CA GLU A 250 14.40 -19.64 -1.55
C GLU A 250 15.74 -19.48 -2.26
N ASP A 251 15.78 -19.77 -3.55
CA ASP A 251 16.96 -19.67 -4.40
C ASP A 251 17.45 -18.22 -4.59
N GLU A 252 16.51 -17.24 -4.63
CA GLU A 252 16.83 -15.82 -4.75
C GLU A 252 17.16 -15.17 -3.41
N LEU A 253 16.52 -15.62 -2.33
CA LEU A 253 16.55 -14.94 -1.02
C LEU A 253 17.95 -14.62 -0.53
N LYS A 254 18.85 -15.60 -0.56
CA LYS A 254 20.24 -15.41 -0.07
C LYS A 254 20.98 -14.33 -0.85
N HIS A 255 20.79 -14.30 -2.16
CA HIS A 255 21.43 -13.30 -3.02
C HIS A 255 20.86 -11.90 -2.74
N VAL A 256 19.55 -11.76 -2.79
CA VAL A 256 18.86 -10.47 -2.57
C VAL A 256 19.20 -9.92 -1.19
N MET A 257 19.16 -10.73 -0.13
CA MET A 257 19.46 -10.28 1.24
C MET A 257 20.91 -9.84 1.44
N ARG A 258 21.89 -10.42 0.69
CA ARG A 258 23.28 -9.96 0.69
C ARG A 258 23.43 -8.61 0.00
N VAL A 259 22.78 -8.44 -1.18
CA VAL A 259 22.80 -7.16 -1.91
C VAL A 259 22.13 -6.08 -1.06
N ARG A 260 20.96 -6.36 -0.47
CA ARG A 260 20.28 -5.42 0.43
C ARG A 260 21.09 -5.10 1.68
N TRP A 261 21.88 -6.05 2.18
CA TRP A 261 22.79 -5.75 3.30
C TRP A 261 23.74 -4.61 2.94
N PHE A 262 24.37 -4.68 1.78
CA PHE A 262 25.27 -3.64 1.31
C PHE A 262 24.55 -2.32 1.01
N LEU A 263 23.46 -2.38 0.24
CA LEU A 263 22.71 -1.19 -0.22
C LEU A 263 22.04 -0.43 0.94
N ASP A 264 21.50 -1.14 1.94
CA ASP A 264 20.85 -0.51 3.08
C ASP A 264 21.86 0.24 3.95
N TYR A 265 23.06 -0.30 4.14
CA TYR A 265 24.11 0.43 4.87
C TYR A 265 24.70 1.58 4.06
N LEU A 266 24.79 1.44 2.73
CA LEU A 266 25.14 2.56 1.86
C LEU A 266 24.12 3.69 1.99
N ALA A 267 22.84 3.38 1.98
CA ALA A 267 21.77 4.35 2.23
C ALA A 267 21.90 4.99 3.62
N ALA A 268 22.20 4.21 4.65
CA ALA A 268 22.42 4.76 6.00
C ALA A 268 23.57 5.77 6.03
N PHE A 269 24.71 5.45 5.42
CA PHE A 269 25.84 6.40 5.34
C PHE A 269 25.52 7.61 4.47
N GLN A 270 24.73 7.45 3.42
CA GLN A 270 24.24 8.57 2.61
C GLN A 270 23.40 9.54 3.46
N THR A 271 22.45 9.05 4.27
CA THR A 271 21.65 9.93 5.16
C THR A 271 22.53 10.68 6.16
N LEU A 272 23.61 10.07 6.62
CA LEU A 272 24.54 10.71 7.56
C LEU A 272 25.40 11.77 6.88
N ILE A 273 26.02 11.43 5.73
CA ILE A 273 27.04 12.25 5.10
C ILE A 273 26.42 13.38 4.27
N LEU A 274 25.38 13.07 3.47
CA LEU A 274 24.79 14.03 2.55
C LEU A 274 23.64 14.81 3.19
N ASN A 275 22.81 14.16 4.01
CA ASN A 275 21.64 14.78 4.60
C ASN A 275 21.85 15.24 6.05
N HIS A 276 23.01 14.96 6.64
CA HIS A 276 23.34 15.24 8.05
C HIS A 276 22.27 14.71 9.03
N ASN A 277 21.56 13.62 8.66
CA ASN A 277 20.43 13.08 9.42
C ASN A 277 20.86 11.87 10.26
N TRP A 278 21.33 12.14 11.47
CA TRP A 278 21.74 11.14 12.45
C TRP A 278 20.58 10.23 12.91
N GLY A 279 19.35 10.76 12.90
CA GLY A 279 18.14 10.02 13.27
C GLY A 279 17.84 8.90 12.29
N GLU A 280 17.84 9.19 10.97
CA GLU A 280 17.62 8.20 9.93
C GLU A 280 18.75 7.17 9.85
N PHE A 281 20.01 7.61 9.99
CA PHE A 281 21.15 6.70 10.09
C PHE A 281 20.91 5.64 11.16
N LYS A 282 20.61 6.05 12.40
CA LYS A 282 20.30 5.13 13.50
C LYS A 282 19.08 4.25 13.23
N ALA A 283 18.07 4.82 12.59
CA ALA A 283 16.82 4.11 12.25
C ALA A 283 17.08 2.92 11.32
N ILE A 284 17.90 3.09 10.27
CA ILE A 284 18.24 2.01 9.33
C ILE A 284 19.00 0.88 10.05
N PHE A 285 20.01 1.20 10.87
CA PHE A 285 20.72 0.19 11.67
C PHE A 285 19.79 -0.56 12.63
N SER A 286 18.91 0.19 13.30
CA SER A 286 17.94 -0.38 14.24
C SER A 286 16.91 -1.28 13.50
N ALA A 287 16.44 -0.86 12.33
CA ALA A 287 15.53 -1.62 11.47
C ALA A 287 16.14 -2.99 11.07
N ARG A 288 17.38 -2.99 10.60
CA ARG A 288 18.07 -4.24 10.25
C ARG A 288 18.30 -5.16 11.45
N ARG A 289 18.63 -4.60 12.61
CA ARG A 289 18.75 -5.37 13.87
C ARG A 289 17.41 -5.95 14.30
N ALA A 290 16.35 -5.15 14.23
CA ALA A 290 14.99 -5.59 14.54
C ALA A 290 14.55 -6.69 13.57
N PHE A 291 14.73 -6.52 12.26
CA PHE A 291 14.45 -7.54 11.26
C PHE A 291 15.18 -8.87 11.57
N LYS A 292 16.47 -8.84 11.89
CA LYS A 292 17.24 -10.04 12.20
C LYS A 292 16.67 -10.83 13.37
N LYS A 293 16.15 -10.14 14.40
CA LYS A 293 15.50 -10.77 15.55
C LYS A 293 14.09 -11.26 15.22
N TRP A 294 13.35 -10.47 14.44
CA TRP A 294 11.94 -10.61 14.22
C TRP A 294 11.56 -11.58 13.10
N ARG A 295 12.42 -11.74 12.07
CA ARG A 295 12.13 -12.56 10.89
C ARG A 295 11.73 -14.00 11.19
N HIS A 296 12.14 -14.57 12.33
CA HIS A 296 11.83 -15.94 12.71
C HIS A 296 10.38 -16.13 13.21
N GLU A 297 9.67 -15.03 13.47
CA GLU A 297 8.25 -15.04 13.83
C GLU A 297 7.35 -15.15 12.59
N PHE A 298 7.90 -14.97 11.40
CA PHE A 298 7.18 -15.04 10.14
C PHE A 298 7.41 -16.37 9.45
N GLU A 299 6.30 -17.06 9.18
CA GLU A 299 6.34 -18.24 8.34
C GLU A 299 6.74 -17.82 6.92
N ARG A 300 7.68 -18.55 6.35
CA ARG A 300 7.98 -18.47 4.91
C ARG A 300 7.09 -19.50 4.24
N LEU A 301 6.48 -19.09 3.14
CA LEU A 301 5.57 -19.92 2.36
C LEU A 301 5.86 -21.45 2.42
N PRO A 302 4.81 -22.28 2.47
CA PRO A 302 3.62 -22.15 1.63
C PRO A 302 2.46 -21.47 2.38
N ILE A 303 1.77 -20.56 1.70
CA ILE A 303 0.51 -20.01 2.22
C ILE A 303 -0.48 -21.15 2.35
N ARG A 304 -1.04 -21.34 3.57
CA ARG A 304 -2.18 -22.25 3.78
C ARG A 304 -3.42 -21.58 3.18
N LEU A 305 -3.86 -22.09 2.05
CA LEU A 305 -5.16 -21.77 1.49
C LEU A 305 -6.15 -22.82 1.99
N ASP A 306 -7.14 -22.43 2.77
CA ASP A 306 -8.28 -23.26 3.22
C ASP A 306 -7.88 -24.63 3.82
N GLY A 307 -6.83 -24.67 4.64
CA GLY A 307 -6.36 -25.92 5.28
C GLY A 307 -5.59 -26.87 4.34
N VAL A 308 -5.44 -26.53 3.07
CA VAL A 308 -4.64 -27.30 2.11
C VAL A 308 -3.26 -26.68 2.01
N VAL A 309 -2.24 -27.42 2.46
CA VAL A 309 -0.85 -27.09 2.19
C VAL A 309 -0.57 -27.41 0.72
N LYS A 310 -0.64 -26.40 -0.14
CA LYS A 310 -0.09 -26.54 -1.49
C LYS A 310 1.43 -26.34 -1.39
N HIS A 311 2.16 -27.43 -1.44
CA HIS A 311 3.60 -27.39 -1.68
C HIS A 311 3.84 -26.63 -3.01
N ARG A 312 4.88 -25.80 -3.04
CA ARG A 312 5.29 -24.98 -4.19
C ARG A 312 5.45 -25.75 -5.51
N GLU A 313 5.56 -27.06 -5.45
CA GLU A 313 5.74 -27.96 -6.58
C GLU A 313 4.55 -28.00 -7.56
N ASN A 314 3.34 -27.56 -7.14
CA ASN A 314 2.12 -27.59 -7.95
C ASN A 314 1.50 -26.23 -8.25
N ILE A 315 2.09 -25.11 -7.80
CA ILE A 315 1.80 -23.80 -8.36
C ILE A 315 2.65 -23.75 -9.63
N PRO A 316 2.06 -23.57 -10.83
CA PRO A 316 2.87 -23.24 -12.00
C PRO A 316 3.83 -22.16 -11.55
N SER A 317 5.14 -22.37 -11.76
CA SER A 317 6.10 -21.32 -11.50
C SER A 317 5.54 -20.10 -12.23
N CYS A 318 4.94 -19.17 -11.48
CA CYS A 318 4.54 -17.90 -12.03
C CYS A 318 5.85 -17.28 -12.43
N THR A 319 6.26 -17.51 -13.66
CA THR A 319 7.53 -17.05 -14.21
C THR A 319 7.60 -15.53 -14.23
N ASN A 320 6.45 -14.91 -13.89
CA ASN A 320 6.33 -13.48 -13.69
C ASN A 320 5.50 -13.20 -12.43
N ASP A 321 6.16 -13.05 -11.30
CA ASP A 321 5.53 -12.64 -10.03
C ASP A 321 5.27 -11.10 -9.97
N GLY A 322 5.23 -10.44 -11.12
CA GLY A 322 5.02 -8.99 -11.25
C GLY A 322 6.25 -8.13 -10.91
N ARG A 323 7.33 -8.73 -10.40
CA ARG A 323 8.57 -7.99 -10.10
C ARG A 323 9.31 -7.63 -11.37
N LYS A 324 9.84 -6.42 -11.42
CA LYS A 324 10.73 -6.00 -12.50
C LYS A 324 12.13 -6.61 -12.33
N LYS A 325 12.70 -7.14 -13.41
CA LYS A 325 13.98 -7.89 -13.38
C LYS A 325 15.22 -7.02 -13.26
N TYR A 326 15.11 -5.71 -13.45
CA TYR A 326 16.23 -4.77 -13.34
C TYR A 326 16.47 -4.31 -11.90
N ALA A 327 17.65 -3.69 -11.67
CA ALA A 327 18.01 -3.01 -10.43
C ALA A 327 17.63 -1.53 -10.53
N LEU A 328 16.60 -1.08 -9.80
CA LEU A 328 16.09 0.30 -9.88
C LEU A 328 17.15 1.35 -9.52
N LEU A 329 17.93 1.10 -8.46
CA LEU A 329 19.03 1.99 -8.05
C LEU A 329 20.06 2.21 -9.18
N TRP A 330 20.38 1.15 -9.94
CA TRP A 330 21.29 1.26 -11.08
C TRP A 330 20.68 2.07 -12.23
N GLN A 331 19.40 1.81 -12.54
CA GLN A 331 18.68 2.58 -13.57
C GLN A 331 18.63 4.07 -13.22
N TYR A 332 18.30 4.37 -11.97
CA TYR A 332 18.07 5.75 -11.52
C TYR A 332 19.37 6.53 -11.33
N TYR A 333 20.34 6.01 -10.54
CA TYR A 333 21.53 6.75 -10.14
C TYR A 333 22.69 6.64 -11.13
N VAL A 334 22.82 5.50 -11.84
CA VAL A 334 23.93 5.27 -12.75
C VAL A 334 23.57 5.57 -14.20
N LYS A 335 22.38 5.10 -14.65
CA LYS A 335 21.93 5.34 -16.03
C LYS A 335 21.14 6.66 -16.18
N GLY A 336 20.81 7.37 -15.10
CA GLY A 336 20.07 8.63 -15.11
C GLY A 336 18.60 8.48 -15.52
N ARG A 337 18.04 7.27 -15.50
CA ARG A 337 16.64 6.99 -15.87
C ARG A 337 15.73 7.29 -14.69
N LYS A 338 15.17 8.48 -14.67
CA LYS A 338 14.41 9.00 -13.54
C LYS A 338 12.89 8.85 -13.69
N PHE A 339 12.39 8.59 -14.89
CA PHE A 339 10.98 8.46 -15.24
C PHE A 339 10.64 7.01 -15.52
N PHE A 340 9.44 6.59 -15.15
CA PHE A 340 9.00 5.20 -15.36
C PHE A 340 9.06 4.81 -16.83
N SER A 341 8.63 5.70 -17.73
CA SER A 341 8.67 5.49 -19.19
C SER A 341 10.09 5.27 -19.74
N SER A 342 11.11 5.72 -19.02
CA SER A 342 12.52 5.55 -19.43
C SER A 342 13.13 4.22 -18.97
N LEU A 343 12.44 3.46 -18.09
CA LEU A 343 12.91 2.17 -17.64
C LEU A 343 12.75 1.14 -18.76
N SER A 344 13.79 0.38 -19.00
CA SER A 344 13.77 -0.77 -19.94
C SER A 344 14.05 -2.05 -19.18
N GLU A 345 13.40 -3.11 -19.59
CA GLU A 345 13.67 -4.48 -19.12
C GLU A 345 15.09 -4.94 -19.44
#